data_ca30b82d41b28f67efe721aecb8f07d9
#
_entry.id   ca30b82d41b28f67efe721aecb8f07d9
#
_cell.length_a   1.000
_cell.length_b   1.000
_cell.length_c   1.000
_cell.angle_alpha   90.00
_cell.angle_beta   90.00
_cell.angle_gamma   90.00
#
_symmetry.space_group_name_H-M   'P 1'
#
loop_
_entity.id
_entity.type
_entity.pdbx_description
1 polymer ?
#
loop_
_entity_poly.entity_id
_entity_poly.type
_entity_poly.pdbx_seq_one_letter_code
_entity_poly.pdbx_strand_id
1 'polypeptide(L)'
;MAAYGRILKTVTEASDEILQIAYVRGLCIGTAAAIASAFDFVVAKADAPFYVTSAELGGHSAEAGAWCFKGDQDASLGYIRSLLDFIPDTTVDHETSDDLNRLLTELPLSADIRASLTAIVDDGALIEVYADYGTPIVTAFASVGGIKCGVVAGNYTEDHGRITRDAAYKTAEFLDICDSFGLPVVTLVNSDGLAADIPMDAVRSLFCLCTTRCPRRDRHSRSCHRCRLYITRFQEPR
;
A
#
# COMPACT_ATOMS: atom_id res chain seq x y z
N MET A 1 -18.18 9.57 -24.70
CA MET A 1 -17.76 10.39 -23.53
C MET A 1 -18.73 10.23 -22.34
N ALA A 2 -20.04 10.53 -22.47
CA ALA A 2 -20.98 10.46 -21.33
C ALA A 2 -21.08 9.06 -20.66
N ALA A 3 -20.93 7.96 -21.40
CA ALA A 3 -20.96 6.61 -20.83
C ALA A 3 -19.77 6.34 -19.91
N TYR A 4 -18.57 6.69 -20.34
CA TYR A 4 -17.36 6.54 -19.52
C TYR A 4 -17.39 7.41 -18.27
N GLY A 5 -17.91 8.64 -18.37
CA GLY A 5 -18.09 9.50 -17.20
C GLY A 5 -19.05 8.91 -16.16
N ARG A 6 -20.10 8.21 -16.60
CA ARG A 6 -21.00 7.51 -15.68
C ARG A 6 -20.32 6.31 -14.99
N ILE A 7 -19.55 5.51 -15.73
CA ILE A 7 -18.80 4.39 -15.16
C ILE A 7 -17.81 4.91 -14.12
N LEU A 8 -17.00 5.91 -14.47
CA LEU A 8 -16.02 6.49 -13.55
C LEU A 8 -16.69 7.05 -12.29
N LYS A 9 -17.80 7.76 -12.45
CA LYS A 9 -18.59 8.25 -11.32
C LYS A 9 -19.05 7.11 -10.39
N THR A 10 -19.61 6.04 -10.97
CA THR A 10 -20.08 4.90 -10.17
C THR A 10 -18.94 4.21 -9.44
N VAL A 11 -17.78 4.03 -10.08
CA VAL A 11 -16.58 3.47 -9.46
C VAL A 11 -16.12 4.35 -8.30
N THR A 12 -16.03 5.67 -8.50
CA THR A 12 -15.61 6.61 -7.45
C THR A 12 -16.61 6.68 -6.29
N GLU A 13 -17.93 6.61 -6.58
CA GLU A 13 -18.96 6.61 -5.52
C GLU A 13 -18.98 5.30 -4.71
N ALA A 14 -18.52 4.19 -5.27
CA ALA A 14 -18.44 2.90 -4.61
C ALA A 14 -17.08 2.67 -3.88
N SER A 15 -16.08 3.49 -4.14
CA SER A 15 -14.74 3.38 -3.57
C SER A 15 -14.83 3.52 -2.04
N ASP A 16 -14.92 3.65 -1.15
CA ASP A 16 -15.01 3.70 0.31
C ASP A 16 -16.09 2.74 0.91
N GLU A 17 -16.94 2.18 0.05
CA GLU A 17 -18.05 1.32 0.49
C GLU A 17 -17.76 -0.16 0.23
N ILE A 18 -17.12 -0.45 -0.89
CA ILE A 18 -16.76 -1.82 -1.30
C ILE A 18 -15.35 -1.87 -1.85
N LEU A 19 -14.62 -2.92 -1.52
CA LEU A 19 -13.29 -3.20 -2.08
C LEU A 19 -13.38 -3.42 -3.59
N GLN A 20 -12.62 -2.64 -4.35
CA GLN A 20 -12.58 -2.68 -5.80
C GLN A 20 -11.23 -3.13 -6.31
N ILE A 21 -11.19 -4.25 -7.03
CA ILE A 21 -9.96 -4.81 -7.60
C ILE A 21 -10.09 -4.91 -9.12
N ALA A 22 -9.21 -4.23 -9.86
CA ALA A 22 -9.09 -4.36 -11.30
C ALA A 22 -8.05 -5.43 -11.65
N TYR A 23 -8.45 -6.50 -12.35
CA TYR A 23 -7.52 -7.50 -12.87
C TYR A 23 -7.28 -7.31 -14.38
N VAL A 24 -6.08 -6.87 -14.74
CA VAL A 24 -5.67 -6.59 -16.12
C VAL A 24 -4.98 -7.83 -16.72
N ARG A 25 -5.69 -8.57 -17.58
CA ARG A 25 -5.19 -9.79 -18.23
C ARG A 25 -4.51 -9.56 -19.57
N GLY A 26 -4.79 -8.44 -20.21
CA GLY A 26 -4.33 -8.14 -21.56
C GLY A 26 -4.27 -6.64 -21.80
N LEU A 27 -4.39 -6.25 -23.06
CA LEU A 27 -4.27 -4.84 -23.46
C LEU A 27 -5.29 -3.95 -22.74
N CYS A 28 -4.78 -3.06 -21.89
CA CYS A 28 -5.57 -2.08 -21.15
C CYS A 28 -4.95 -0.69 -21.36
N ILE A 29 -5.52 0.09 -22.28
CA ILE A 29 -4.95 1.37 -22.71
C ILE A 29 -6.01 2.48 -22.74
N GLY A 30 -5.56 3.72 -22.67
CA GLY A 30 -6.41 4.91 -22.79
C GLY A 30 -7.47 4.96 -21.69
N THR A 31 -8.72 5.13 -22.08
CA THR A 31 -9.85 5.28 -21.15
C THR A 31 -10.06 4.03 -20.26
N ALA A 32 -9.78 2.83 -20.78
CA ALA A 32 -9.88 1.60 -19.99
C ALA A 32 -8.83 1.59 -18.85
N ALA A 33 -7.61 2.01 -19.15
CA ALA A 33 -6.56 2.14 -18.14
C ALA A 33 -6.90 3.23 -17.12
N ALA A 34 -7.45 4.37 -17.56
CA ALA A 34 -7.90 5.44 -16.67
C ALA A 34 -9.04 4.99 -15.73
N ILE A 35 -9.96 4.15 -16.21
CA ILE A 35 -11.01 3.58 -15.35
C ILE A 35 -10.41 2.56 -14.37
N ALA A 36 -9.53 1.66 -14.85
CA ALA A 36 -8.88 0.68 -13.97
C ALA A 36 -8.04 1.34 -12.87
N SER A 37 -7.37 2.47 -13.15
CA SER A 37 -6.62 3.23 -12.16
C SER A 37 -7.48 3.93 -11.09
N ALA A 38 -8.80 3.95 -11.25
CA ALA A 38 -9.71 4.48 -10.24
C ALA A 38 -10.19 3.42 -9.25
N PHE A 39 -9.74 2.17 -9.37
CA PHE A 39 -10.00 1.09 -8.42
C PHE A 39 -8.99 1.13 -7.27
N ASP A 40 -9.33 0.57 -6.13
CA ASP A 40 -8.47 0.54 -4.94
C ASP A 40 -7.17 -0.26 -5.21
N PHE A 41 -7.28 -1.35 -5.98
CA PHE A 41 -6.14 -2.16 -6.38
C PHE A 41 -6.18 -2.50 -7.86
N VAL A 42 -5.03 -2.36 -8.51
CA VAL A 42 -4.82 -2.84 -9.87
C VAL A 42 -3.82 -3.99 -9.85
N VAL A 43 -4.27 -5.16 -10.25
CA VAL A 43 -3.42 -6.35 -10.40
C VAL A 43 -3.23 -6.62 -11.88
N ALA A 44 -2.00 -6.74 -12.35
CA ALA A 44 -1.71 -6.93 -13.75
C ALA A 44 -1.03 -8.27 -14.03
N LYS A 45 -1.39 -8.90 -15.16
CA LYS A 45 -0.63 -10.04 -15.69
C LYS A 45 0.71 -9.53 -16.22
N ALA A 46 1.78 -10.30 -16.04
CA ALA A 46 3.16 -9.91 -16.32
C ALA A 46 3.40 -9.34 -17.73
N ASP A 47 2.69 -9.85 -18.73
CA ASP A 47 2.77 -9.45 -20.14
C ASP A 47 1.66 -8.49 -20.59
N ALA A 48 0.78 -8.03 -19.67
CA ALA A 48 -0.33 -7.16 -20.00
C ALA A 48 0.15 -5.71 -20.19
N PRO A 49 -0.03 -5.11 -21.38
CA PRO A 49 0.24 -3.69 -21.59
C PRO A 49 -0.80 -2.84 -20.85
N PHE A 50 -0.32 -1.90 -20.04
CA PHE A 50 -1.16 -1.00 -19.26
C PHE A 50 -0.59 0.43 -19.32
N TYR A 51 -1.30 1.35 -19.99
CA TYR A 51 -0.91 2.77 -20.05
C TYR A 51 -2.09 3.65 -20.46
N VAL A 52 -2.14 4.87 -19.93
CA VAL A 52 -3.24 5.82 -20.18
C VAL A 52 -3.04 6.53 -21.53
N THR A 53 -1.80 6.80 -21.93
CA THR A 53 -1.46 7.48 -23.19
C THR A 53 -0.90 6.47 -24.20
N SER A 54 0.24 6.72 -24.80
CA SER A 54 0.95 5.75 -25.64
C SER A 54 2.18 5.21 -24.89
N ALA A 55 2.61 4.01 -25.25
CA ALA A 55 3.83 3.42 -24.72
C ALA A 55 5.07 4.30 -24.94
N GLU A 56 5.08 5.13 -25.98
CA GLU A 56 6.17 6.06 -26.32
C GLU A 56 6.14 7.33 -25.46
N LEU A 57 4.97 7.76 -25.00
CA LEU A 57 4.78 9.00 -24.23
C LEU A 57 4.74 8.76 -22.71
N GLY A 58 4.30 7.59 -22.28
CA GLY A 58 4.26 7.20 -20.89
C GLY A 58 5.57 6.51 -20.51
N GLY A 59 6.61 7.22 -20.16
CA GLY A 59 7.88 6.61 -19.76
C GLY A 59 7.71 5.51 -18.70
N HIS A 60 8.67 4.61 -18.61
CA HIS A 60 8.66 3.42 -17.73
C HIS A 60 8.33 3.70 -16.25
N SER A 61 8.49 4.92 -15.78
CA SER A 61 8.16 5.32 -14.41
C SER A 61 6.66 5.46 -14.14
N ALA A 62 5.84 5.76 -15.18
CA ALA A 62 4.39 5.82 -15.03
C ALA A 62 3.75 4.42 -14.94
N GLU A 63 4.46 3.39 -15.41
CA GLU A 63 3.96 2.01 -15.41
C GLU A 63 4.13 1.36 -14.03
N ALA A 64 5.22 1.62 -13.32
CA ALA A 64 5.55 0.93 -12.08
C ALA A 64 4.58 1.25 -10.92
N GLY A 65 4.01 2.46 -10.87
CA GLY A 65 3.00 2.84 -9.89
C GLY A 65 1.56 2.54 -10.29
N ALA A 66 1.33 2.02 -11.50
CA ALA A 66 -0.01 1.79 -12.03
C ALA A 66 -0.65 0.49 -11.53
N TRP A 67 0.12 -0.43 -10.96
CA TRP A 67 -0.36 -1.69 -10.40
C TRP A 67 0.23 -1.96 -9.03
N CYS A 68 -0.57 -2.54 -8.16
CA CYS A 68 -0.12 -2.97 -6.83
C CYS A 68 0.65 -4.30 -6.87
N PHE A 69 0.36 -5.13 -7.86
CA PHE A 69 1.05 -6.41 -8.10
C PHE A 69 1.04 -6.76 -9.59
N LYS A 70 2.15 -7.34 -10.07
CA LYS A 70 2.30 -7.83 -11.43
C LYS A 70 2.96 -9.21 -11.42
N GLY A 71 2.31 -10.21 -12.02
CA GLY A 71 2.79 -11.58 -12.03
C GLY A 71 2.14 -12.43 -13.11
N ASP A 72 2.44 -13.72 -13.11
CA ASP A 72 1.69 -14.65 -13.95
C ASP A 72 0.22 -14.75 -13.53
N GLN A 73 -0.57 -15.51 -14.26
CA GLN A 73 -2.01 -15.59 -13.98
C GLN A 73 -2.31 -16.21 -12.62
N ASP A 74 -1.60 -17.26 -12.24
CA ASP A 74 -1.86 -17.99 -11.00
C ASP A 74 -1.39 -17.18 -9.79
N ALA A 75 -0.22 -16.55 -9.88
CA ALA A 75 0.27 -15.63 -8.86
C ALA A 75 -0.66 -14.40 -8.69
N SER A 76 -1.14 -13.81 -9.79
CA SER A 76 -2.07 -12.69 -9.73
C SER A 76 -3.39 -13.07 -9.07
N LEU A 77 -3.95 -14.24 -9.41
CA LEU A 77 -5.18 -14.71 -8.77
C LEU A 77 -4.96 -15.10 -7.30
N GLY A 78 -3.79 -15.67 -6.97
CA GLY A 78 -3.39 -15.92 -5.59
C GLY A 78 -3.31 -14.64 -4.77
N TYR A 79 -2.68 -13.61 -5.33
CA TYR A 79 -2.58 -12.29 -4.71
C TYR A 79 -3.96 -11.65 -4.48
N ILE A 80 -4.84 -11.69 -5.48
CA ILE A 80 -6.22 -11.20 -5.34
C ILE A 80 -6.96 -11.93 -4.20
N ARG A 81 -6.81 -13.26 -4.10
CA ARG A 81 -7.42 -14.02 -2.99
C ARG A 81 -6.88 -13.56 -1.64
N SER A 82 -5.57 -13.37 -1.52
CA SER A 82 -4.97 -12.87 -0.28
C SER A 82 -5.52 -11.50 0.12
N LEU A 83 -5.73 -10.58 -0.83
CA LEU A 83 -6.38 -9.30 -0.56
C LEU A 83 -7.84 -9.46 -0.11
N LEU A 84 -8.60 -10.31 -0.79
CA LEU A 84 -10.01 -10.58 -0.47
C LEU A 84 -10.19 -11.26 0.89
N ASP A 85 -9.26 -12.11 1.29
CA ASP A 85 -9.27 -12.78 2.59
C ASP A 85 -8.84 -11.83 3.71
N PHE A 86 -8.01 -10.84 3.39
CA PHE A 86 -7.47 -9.91 4.40
C PHE A 86 -8.38 -8.70 4.64
N ILE A 87 -8.73 -7.94 3.61
CA ILE A 87 -9.30 -6.59 3.75
C ILE A 87 -10.76 -6.58 4.24
N PRO A 88 -11.71 -7.36 3.71
CA PRO A 88 -13.13 -7.23 4.06
C PRO A 88 -13.46 -7.52 5.52
N ASP A 89 -12.60 -8.26 6.21
CA ASP A 89 -12.83 -8.68 7.60
C ASP A 89 -11.87 -7.99 8.57
N THR A 90 -11.76 -6.66 8.44
CA THR A 90 -10.82 -5.85 9.23
C THR A 90 -11.32 -5.54 10.65
N THR A 91 -12.61 -5.79 10.94
CA THR A 91 -13.24 -5.43 12.22
C THR A 91 -13.21 -6.54 13.26
N VAL A 92 -12.76 -7.72 12.92
CA VAL A 92 -12.71 -8.88 13.81
C VAL A 92 -11.26 -9.11 14.24
N ASP A 93 -11.03 -9.13 15.55
CA ASP A 93 -9.79 -9.66 16.10
C ASP A 93 -9.69 -11.13 15.72
N HIS A 94 -8.64 -11.48 14.96
CA HIS A 94 -8.42 -12.88 14.59
C HIS A 94 -7.66 -13.60 15.70
N GLU A 95 -8.08 -14.83 15.98
CA GLU A 95 -7.24 -15.73 16.77
C GLU A 95 -5.94 -15.96 15.94
N THR A 96 -4.82 -15.50 16.49
CA THR A 96 -3.52 -15.80 15.90
C THR A 96 -3.01 -17.15 16.40
N SER A 97 -2.43 -17.93 15.49
CA SER A 97 -1.71 -19.16 15.83
C SER A 97 -0.30 -18.89 16.35
N ASP A 98 0.17 -17.65 16.22
CA ASP A 98 1.52 -17.25 16.59
C ASP A 98 1.70 -17.13 18.11
N ASP A 99 2.90 -17.44 18.59
CA ASP A 99 3.26 -17.27 20.00
C ASP A 99 3.49 -15.79 20.31
N LEU A 100 2.52 -15.14 20.93
CA LEU A 100 2.58 -13.73 21.32
C LEU A 100 3.69 -13.43 22.34
N ASN A 101 4.26 -14.45 22.97
CA ASN A 101 5.37 -14.31 23.92
C ASN A 101 6.73 -14.62 23.28
N ARG A 102 6.79 -14.85 21.98
CA ARG A 102 8.07 -15.09 21.30
C ARG A 102 9.00 -13.88 21.46
N LEU A 103 10.23 -14.15 21.81
CA LEU A 103 11.27 -13.12 21.95
C LEU A 103 11.90 -12.86 20.58
N LEU A 104 11.84 -11.61 20.14
CA LEU A 104 12.62 -11.13 19.01
C LEU A 104 14.05 -10.90 19.48
N THR A 105 14.93 -11.86 19.21
CA THR A 105 16.32 -11.83 19.72
C THR A 105 17.21 -10.89 18.92
N GLU A 106 17.01 -10.79 17.60
CA GLU A 106 17.76 -9.88 16.73
C GLU A 106 16.89 -9.47 15.53
N LEU A 107 16.81 -8.17 15.26
CA LEU A 107 16.25 -7.64 14.04
C LEU A 107 17.40 -7.22 13.12
N PRO A 108 17.57 -7.81 11.94
CA PRO A 108 18.64 -7.46 11.02
C PRO A 108 18.37 -6.11 10.31
N LEU A 109 18.55 -5.01 11.05
CA LEU A 109 18.24 -3.65 10.56
C LEU A 109 19.14 -3.21 9.38
N SER A 110 20.29 -3.85 9.19
CA SER A 110 21.20 -3.61 8.05
C SER A 110 20.87 -4.45 6.81
N ALA A 111 19.95 -5.42 6.93
CA ALA A 111 19.46 -6.23 5.84
C ALA A 111 18.21 -5.60 5.21
N ASP A 112 17.63 -6.28 4.22
CA ASP A 112 16.32 -5.90 3.70
C ASP A 112 15.28 -5.90 4.83
N ILE A 113 14.55 -4.81 4.96
CA ILE A 113 13.55 -4.63 6.02
C ILE A 113 12.48 -5.73 6.03
N ARG A 114 12.24 -6.38 4.88
CA ARG A 114 11.29 -7.50 4.76
C ARG A 114 11.64 -8.66 5.70
N ALA A 115 12.93 -8.92 5.90
CA ALA A 115 13.39 -9.94 6.85
C ALA A 115 13.02 -9.58 8.31
N SER A 116 13.11 -8.30 8.66
CA SER A 116 12.68 -7.82 9.98
C SER A 116 11.16 -7.82 10.11
N LEU A 117 10.44 -7.47 9.05
CA LEU A 117 8.98 -7.48 9.05
C LEU A 117 8.42 -8.90 9.24
N THR A 118 8.95 -9.89 8.52
CA THR A 118 8.53 -11.30 8.69
C THR A 118 8.78 -11.84 10.10
N ALA A 119 9.76 -11.29 10.80
CA ALA A 119 10.00 -11.65 12.20
C ALA A 119 9.01 -10.98 13.18
N ILE A 120 8.45 -9.83 12.82
CA ILE A 120 7.53 -9.05 13.67
C ILE A 120 6.08 -9.50 13.51
N VAL A 121 5.66 -9.79 12.28
CA VAL A 121 4.27 -10.10 11.95
C VAL A 121 3.90 -11.53 12.31
N ASP A 122 2.62 -11.79 12.50
CA ASP A 122 2.10 -13.11 12.82
C ASP A 122 2.36 -14.07 11.65
N ASP A 123 2.84 -15.27 11.99
CA ASP A 123 3.15 -16.36 11.04
C ASP A 123 4.12 -15.93 9.89
N GLY A 124 4.76 -14.77 10.00
CA GLY A 124 5.62 -14.20 8.95
C GLY A 124 4.87 -13.81 7.67
N ALA A 125 3.55 -13.68 7.73
CA ALA A 125 2.70 -13.43 6.57
C ALA A 125 2.62 -11.94 6.23
N LEU A 126 3.08 -11.58 5.03
CA LEU A 126 3.03 -10.23 4.47
C LEU A 126 2.35 -10.24 3.11
N ILE A 127 1.43 -9.31 2.90
CA ILE A 127 0.85 -9.01 1.58
C ILE A 127 1.45 -7.67 1.14
N GLU A 128 2.58 -7.72 0.45
CA GLU A 128 3.25 -6.51 -0.02
C GLU A 128 2.48 -5.87 -1.18
N VAL A 129 2.34 -4.55 -1.13
CA VAL A 129 1.64 -3.74 -2.13
C VAL A 129 2.64 -2.80 -2.79
N TYR A 130 2.62 -2.70 -4.12
CA TYR A 130 3.54 -1.87 -4.90
C TYR A 130 5.03 -2.22 -4.68
N ALA A 131 5.38 -3.51 -4.67
CA ALA A 131 6.75 -3.97 -4.40
C ALA A 131 7.79 -3.38 -5.36
N ASP A 132 7.42 -3.20 -6.64
CA ASP A 132 8.30 -2.70 -7.71
C ASP A 132 8.30 -1.16 -7.84
N TYR A 133 7.48 -0.44 -7.04
CA TYR A 133 7.38 1.01 -7.07
C TYR A 133 7.79 1.64 -5.75
N GLY A 134 8.54 2.75 -5.79
CA GLY A 134 8.99 3.44 -4.59
C GLY A 134 9.73 2.51 -3.61
N THR A 135 10.69 1.73 -4.11
CA THR A 135 11.38 0.64 -3.41
C THR A 135 12.06 1.00 -2.09
N PRO A 136 12.47 2.28 -1.83
CA PRO A 136 13.00 2.66 -0.52
C PRO A 136 11.98 2.56 0.63
N ILE A 137 10.70 2.46 0.32
CA ILE A 137 9.64 2.23 1.32
C ILE A 137 8.90 0.94 0.96
N VAL A 138 8.76 0.05 1.93
CA VAL A 138 7.92 -1.15 1.83
C VAL A 138 6.55 -0.84 2.41
N THR A 139 5.50 -1.14 1.66
CA THR A 139 4.11 -1.08 2.12
C THR A 139 3.50 -2.46 2.05
N ALA A 140 2.88 -2.92 3.12
CA ALA A 140 2.30 -4.26 3.17
C ALA A 140 1.09 -4.31 4.12
N PHE A 141 0.21 -5.26 3.91
CA PHE A 141 -0.77 -5.67 4.89
C PHE A 141 -0.23 -6.86 5.69
N ALA A 142 -0.48 -6.86 6.99
CA ALA A 142 -0.05 -7.90 7.90
C ALA A 142 -0.94 -7.99 9.12
N SER A 143 -0.79 -9.06 9.89
CA SER A 143 -1.38 -9.18 11.23
C SER A 143 -0.28 -9.11 12.29
N VAL A 144 -0.55 -8.44 13.39
CA VAL A 144 0.35 -8.35 14.55
C VAL A 144 -0.47 -8.59 15.81
N GLY A 145 -0.24 -9.71 16.46
CA GLY A 145 -0.98 -10.11 17.64
C GLY A 145 -2.48 -10.33 17.38
N GLY A 146 -2.84 -10.86 16.22
CA GLY A 146 -4.22 -11.05 15.76
C GLY A 146 -4.90 -9.79 15.24
N ILE A 147 -4.22 -8.63 15.26
CA ILE A 147 -4.78 -7.37 14.76
C ILE A 147 -4.30 -7.12 13.34
N LYS A 148 -5.20 -7.05 12.38
CA LYS A 148 -4.90 -6.69 11.00
C LYS A 148 -4.48 -5.22 10.92
N CYS A 149 -3.38 -4.95 10.23
CA CYS A 149 -2.80 -3.62 10.10
C CYS A 149 -2.11 -3.40 8.76
N GLY A 150 -1.99 -2.14 8.37
CA GLY A 150 -1.06 -1.71 7.34
C GLY A 150 0.33 -1.53 7.93
N VAL A 151 1.36 -1.89 7.19
CA VAL A 151 2.76 -1.71 7.57
C VAL A 151 3.44 -0.82 6.55
N VAL A 152 4.14 0.21 7.04
CA VAL A 152 4.98 1.11 6.24
C VAL A 152 6.39 1.06 6.83
N ALA A 153 7.37 0.63 6.05
CA ALA A 153 8.72 0.43 6.55
C ALA A 153 9.80 0.99 5.62
N GLY A 154 10.74 1.74 6.16
CA GLY A 154 11.91 2.22 5.42
C GLY A 154 12.87 1.08 5.14
N ASN A 155 13.21 0.85 3.87
CA ASN A 155 14.19 -0.15 3.45
C ASN A 155 15.55 0.51 3.21
N TYR A 156 16.42 0.40 4.19
CA TYR A 156 17.74 1.04 4.14
C TYR A 156 18.65 0.49 3.04
N THR A 157 18.41 -0.71 2.54
CA THR A 157 19.18 -1.30 1.43
C THR A 157 18.88 -0.63 0.09
N GLU A 158 17.74 0.06 -0.02
CA GLU A 158 17.31 0.81 -1.19
C GLU A 158 17.43 2.31 -0.91
N ASP A 159 18.35 3.00 -1.58
CA ASP A 159 18.63 4.43 -1.44
C ASP A 159 18.67 4.93 0.03
N HIS A 160 19.23 4.12 0.95
CA HIS A 160 19.28 4.42 2.39
C HIS A 160 17.91 4.71 3.02
N GLY A 161 16.87 4.10 2.48
CA GLY A 161 15.49 4.30 2.93
C GLY A 161 14.97 5.73 2.73
N ARG A 162 15.63 6.54 1.89
CA ARG A 162 15.21 7.93 1.65
C ARG A 162 13.85 7.98 0.99
N ILE A 163 13.02 8.89 1.45
CA ILE A 163 11.70 9.09 0.87
C ILE A 163 11.85 9.86 -0.43
N THR A 164 11.79 9.12 -1.53
CA THR A 164 11.75 9.67 -2.88
C THR A 164 10.33 10.14 -3.22
N ARG A 165 10.17 10.80 -4.38
CA ARG A 165 8.87 11.17 -4.93
C ARG A 165 7.92 9.98 -5.00
N ASP A 166 8.38 8.89 -5.60
CA ASP A 166 7.57 7.69 -5.84
C ASP A 166 7.24 6.98 -4.52
N ALA A 167 8.19 6.92 -3.59
CA ALA A 167 7.96 6.40 -2.25
C ALA A 167 6.92 7.23 -1.46
N ALA A 168 6.92 8.55 -1.63
CA ALA A 168 5.95 9.43 -0.99
C ALA A 168 4.53 9.21 -1.53
N TYR A 169 4.35 9.12 -2.86
CA TYR A 169 3.05 8.84 -3.46
C TYR A 169 2.54 7.44 -3.11
N LYS A 170 3.39 6.41 -3.20
CA LYS A 170 3.07 5.04 -2.77
C LYS A 170 2.57 5.00 -1.33
N THR A 171 3.31 5.66 -0.43
CA THR A 171 2.96 5.70 0.99
C THR A 171 1.63 6.43 1.20
N ALA A 172 1.43 7.55 0.50
CA ALA A 172 0.21 8.32 0.58
C ALA A 172 -1.02 7.50 0.16
N GLU A 173 -0.95 6.85 -0.99
CA GLU A 173 -2.02 6.00 -1.51
C GLU A 173 -2.31 4.82 -0.59
N PHE A 174 -1.26 4.16 -0.08
CA PHE A 174 -1.43 3.06 0.85
C PHE A 174 -2.08 3.48 2.17
N LEU A 175 -1.73 4.66 2.70
CA LEU A 175 -2.35 5.20 3.91
C LEU A 175 -3.82 5.56 3.70
N ASP A 176 -4.19 6.08 2.52
CA ASP A 176 -5.58 6.37 2.17
C ASP A 176 -6.42 5.08 2.10
N ILE A 177 -5.86 4.01 1.52
CA ILE A 177 -6.48 2.68 1.53
C ILE A 177 -6.67 2.17 2.97
N CYS A 178 -5.64 2.26 3.82
CA CYS A 178 -5.76 1.84 5.21
C CYS A 178 -6.84 2.64 5.98
N ASP A 179 -6.95 3.94 5.73
CA ASP A 179 -7.98 4.78 6.35
C ASP A 179 -9.38 4.40 5.87
N SER A 180 -9.56 4.15 4.57
CA SER A 180 -10.84 3.74 3.97
C SER A 180 -11.36 2.43 4.57
N PHE A 181 -10.47 1.50 4.87
CA PHE A 181 -10.83 0.21 5.49
C PHE A 181 -10.69 0.18 7.02
N GLY A 182 -10.36 1.30 7.65
CA GLY A 182 -10.24 1.42 9.10
C GLY A 182 -9.09 0.60 9.70
N LEU A 183 -8.04 0.32 8.91
CA LEU A 183 -6.87 -0.42 9.35
C LEU A 183 -5.93 0.47 10.16
N PRO A 184 -5.46 0.03 11.35
CA PRO A 184 -4.35 0.69 12.03
C PRO A 184 -3.07 0.56 11.21
N VAL A 185 -2.17 1.54 11.31
CA VAL A 185 -0.91 1.52 10.59
C VAL A 185 0.28 1.45 11.54
N VAL A 186 1.18 0.52 11.28
CA VAL A 186 2.47 0.37 11.96
C VAL A 186 3.56 0.92 11.06
N THR A 187 4.33 1.89 11.56
CA THR A 187 5.41 2.49 10.79
C THR A 187 6.77 2.17 11.42
N LEU A 188 7.65 1.59 10.63
CA LEU A 188 9.05 1.32 10.97
C LEU A 188 9.95 2.30 10.21
N VAL A 189 10.56 3.23 10.94
CA VAL A 189 11.41 4.25 10.33
C VAL A 189 12.87 3.80 10.36
N ASN A 190 13.42 3.49 9.19
CA ASN A 190 14.83 3.23 8.96
C ASN A 190 15.26 3.99 7.69
N SER A 191 15.58 5.27 7.84
CA SER A 191 15.75 6.18 6.71
C SER A 191 16.67 7.34 7.06
N ASP A 192 17.47 7.78 6.07
CA ASP A 192 18.26 9.01 6.14
C ASP A 192 17.43 10.29 5.89
N GLY A 193 16.10 10.16 5.74
CA GLY A 193 15.18 11.29 5.58
C GLY A 193 14.61 11.42 4.16
N LEU A 194 14.44 12.67 3.71
CA LEU A 194 13.89 12.96 2.38
C LEU A 194 14.99 12.97 1.32
N ALA A 195 14.68 12.51 0.11
CA ALA A 195 15.54 12.67 -1.04
C ALA A 195 15.67 14.17 -1.40
N ALA A 196 16.86 14.58 -1.90
CA ALA A 196 17.16 15.99 -2.13
C ALA A 196 16.29 16.63 -3.23
N ASP A 197 15.76 15.83 -4.13
CA ASP A 197 14.97 16.22 -5.29
C ASP A 197 13.46 15.97 -5.12
N ILE A 198 13.03 15.63 -3.91
CA ILE A 198 11.61 15.36 -3.65
C ILE A 198 10.77 16.63 -3.89
N PRO A 199 9.75 16.59 -4.75
CA PRO A 199 8.91 17.75 -4.98
C PRO A 199 7.97 18.01 -3.80
N MET A 200 7.66 19.28 -3.56
CA MET A 200 6.87 19.71 -2.40
C MET A 200 5.43 19.16 -2.40
N ASP A 201 4.87 18.86 -3.56
CA ASP A 201 3.56 18.22 -3.68
C ASP A 201 3.55 16.78 -3.16
N ALA A 202 4.61 16.00 -3.44
CA ALA A 202 4.78 14.66 -2.89
C ALA A 202 4.93 14.68 -1.35
N VAL A 203 5.70 15.64 -0.83
CA VAL A 203 5.82 15.84 0.62
C VAL A 203 4.45 16.21 1.23
N ARG A 204 3.71 17.11 0.58
CA ARG A 204 2.37 17.49 1.05
C ARG A 204 1.38 16.34 1.03
N SER A 205 1.39 15.49 -0.01
CA SER A 205 0.54 14.29 -0.08
C SER A 205 0.81 13.37 1.11
N LEU A 206 2.07 13.11 1.42
CA LEU A 206 2.46 12.31 2.58
C LEU A 206 2.00 12.94 3.90
N PHE A 207 2.23 14.24 4.11
CA PHE A 207 1.82 14.90 5.34
C PHE A 207 0.31 15.12 5.47
N CYS A 208 -0.41 15.32 4.36
CA CYS A 208 -1.86 15.51 4.38
C CYS A 208 -2.54 14.27 4.95
N LEU A 209 -2.08 13.09 4.60
CA LEU A 209 -2.61 11.83 5.11
C LEU A 209 -2.19 11.53 6.55
N CYS A 210 -0.98 11.92 6.95
CA CYS A 210 -0.54 11.83 8.34
C CYS A 210 -1.30 12.80 9.28
N THR A 211 -1.85 13.89 8.74
CA THR A 211 -2.55 14.92 9.52
C THR A 211 -4.05 14.90 9.37
N THR A 212 -4.59 14.22 8.40
CA THR A 212 -6.04 14.09 8.23
C THR A 212 -6.61 13.23 9.37
N ARG A 213 -6.90 13.89 10.44
CA ARG A 213 -8.13 13.59 11.18
C ARG A 213 -9.24 13.83 10.18
N CYS A 214 -9.64 12.79 9.47
CA CYS A 214 -10.70 12.90 8.51
C CYS A 214 -11.97 13.41 9.21
N PRO A 215 -12.47 14.60 8.92
CA PRO A 215 -13.87 14.90 9.12
C PRO A 215 -14.60 14.39 7.89
N ARG A 216 -14.55 13.09 7.59
CA ARG A 216 -15.54 12.51 6.71
C ARG A 216 -16.81 12.37 7.51
N ARG A 217 -17.70 13.27 7.18
CA ARG A 217 -19.09 13.44 7.52
C ARG A 217 -19.77 12.14 7.90
N ASP A 218 -20.24 12.13 9.14
CA ASP A 218 -21.28 11.25 9.64
C ASP A 218 -22.31 10.84 8.57
N ARG A 219 -22.17 9.64 8.05
CA ARG A 219 -23.32 8.81 7.68
C ARG A 219 -23.08 7.44 8.30
N HIS A 220 -23.63 7.25 9.46
CA HIS A 220 -23.53 6.11 10.35
C HIS A 220 -22.27 6.09 11.22
N SER A 221 -22.47 6.54 12.43
CA SER A 221 -21.62 6.40 13.60
C SER A 221 -20.98 5.01 13.69
N ARG A 222 -19.77 4.89 13.16
CA ARG A 222 -18.80 3.90 13.61
C ARG A 222 -17.53 4.67 13.91
N SER A 223 -17.12 4.58 15.16
CA SER A 223 -15.96 5.23 15.73
C SER A 223 -14.75 5.13 14.78
N CYS A 224 -14.25 6.27 14.35
CA CYS A 224 -12.94 6.40 13.75
C CYS A 224 -11.94 5.80 14.75
N HIS A 225 -11.54 4.54 14.54
CA HIS A 225 -10.47 3.94 15.30
C HIS A 225 -9.20 4.67 14.87
N ARG A 226 -8.66 5.44 15.82
CA ARG A 226 -7.46 6.26 15.68
C ARG A 226 -6.38 5.50 14.95
N CYS A 227 -6.00 5.97 13.77
CA CYS A 227 -4.68 5.67 13.21
C CYS A 227 -3.64 6.08 14.26
N ARG A 228 -3.14 5.14 15.03
CA ARG A 228 -1.99 5.37 15.90
C ARG A 228 -0.76 5.12 15.07
N LEU A 229 -0.18 6.20 14.60
CA LEU A 229 1.16 6.18 14.04
C LEU A 229 2.15 5.89 15.19
N TYR A 230 2.67 4.69 15.25
CA TYR A 230 3.81 4.38 16.11
C TYR A 230 5.09 4.62 15.32
N ILE A 231 5.75 5.73 15.58
CA ILE A 231 7.07 6.02 15.03
C ILE A 231 8.09 5.47 15.99
N THR A 232 8.69 4.34 15.66
CA THR A 232 9.90 3.85 16.33
C THR A 232 11.11 4.27 15.51
N ARG A 233 11.88 5.22 16.01
CA ARG A 233 13.16 5.60 15.42
C ARG A 233 14.24 4.70 15.99
N PHE A 234 14.76 3.80 15.17
CA PHE A 234 15.96 3.04 15.53
C PHE A 234 17.18 3.87 15.11
N GLN A 235 17.88 4.44 16.09
CA GLN A 235 19.24 4.96 15.88
C GLN A 235 20.21 3.87 16.29
N GLU A 236 21.11 3.47 15.38
CA GLU A 236 22.29 2.72 15.79
C GLU A 236 23.10 3.55 16.79
N PRO A 237 23.60 2.93 17.89
CA PRO A 237 24.57 3.58 18.73
C PRO A 237 25.87 3.78 17.92
N ARG A 238 26.36 5.03 17.87
CA ARG A 238 27.68 5.37 17.32
C ARG A 238 28.78 4.74 18.13
#